data_dfa12f21a6e32a59c2c54c3d5a81da94
#
_entry.id   dfa12f21a6e32a59c2c54c3d5a81da94
#
_cell.length_a   1.000
_cell.length_b   1.000
_cell.length_c   1.000
_cell.angle_alpha   90.00
_cell.angle_beta   90.00
_cell.angle_gamma   90.00
#
_symmetry.space_group_name_H-M   'P 1'
#
loop_
_entity.id
_entity.type
_entity.pdbx_description
1 polymer ?
#
loop_
_entity_poly.entity_id
_entity_poly.type
_entity_poly.pdbx_seq_one_letter_code
_entity_poly.pdbx_strand_id
1 'polypeptide(L)'
;MRLTTLRNALLAAAVVAAMPALAQDKVTKIGILAPLTGGAAADGNEMVNGAKLAVDEINAAGGVAGYKLEVVVGDTQNQEADAVTSAFERLAGDPDVNAMMTGYASGSNFEIELMAEQEMPYILSANSSQTRDIISPSPDKFPTVWSLTPSYDAYETAMVPVVEQIEKSGIKLPNKKAALISSDNPYSKTIMDGMKKNLEAAGWTVVSADLLPFGEINDWRAFLARVRQDEPALIVNTDYLPGNAAKFVTQFLEQPTNSLVFIQYAPSVPEFLELTKEHSTGIMYNMLGGPLDVPKNPRAGEVAKKFQEKYGVASGAYGVALYEQVYVYAEALAKVGDASKRLEIGQAIGATEKQIASGALKFDPATHLAVQGDDAIPIQFFQIWDGQRNLFYPEAYASGAFQTPPWIKQ
;
A
#
# COMPACT_ATOMS: atom_id res chain seq x y z
N MET A 1 -42.90 71.55 55.30
CA MET A 1 -41.68 72.39 55.16
C MET A 1 -40.47 71.47 54.99
N ARG A 2 -39.69 71.68 53.93
CA ARG A 2 -38.46 70.99 53.46
C ARG A 2 -38.57 69.58 52.90
N LEU A 3 -38.59 69.61 51.58
CA LEU A 3 -38.26 68.49 50.68
C LEU A 3 -36.77 68.13 50.83
N THR A 4 -36.50 66.83 50.82
CA THR A 4 -35.19 66.30 50.51
C THR A 4 -35.35 65.18 49.49
N THR A 5 -34.89 65.47 48.26
CA THR A 5 -34.82 64.55 47.10
C THR A 5 -33.66 63.63 47.26
N LEU A 6 -33.91 62.33 47.27
CA LEU A 6 -32.89 61.26 47.06
C LEU A 6 -32.76 60.96 45.58
N ARG A 7 -31.57 61.18 44.99
CA ARG A 7 -31.19 60.76 43.67
C ARG A 7 -30.60 59.34 43.79
N ASN A 8 -31.33 58.34 43.27
CA ASN A 8 -30.77 57.02 43.06
C ASN A 8 -30.05 56.99 41.72
N ALA A 9 -28.74 56.85 41.70
CA ALA A 9 -27.95 56.55 40.52
C ALA A 9 -27.90 55.06 40.33
N LEU A 10 -28.57 54.57 39.28
CA LEU A 10 -28.42 53.20 38.79
C LEU A 10 -27.11 53.09 37.98
N LEU A 11 -26.14 52.39 38.54
CA LEU A 11 -24.97 51.89 37.78
C LEU A 11 -25.44 50.61 37.05
N ALA A 12 -25.68 50.70 35.75
CA ALA A 12 -25.80 49.52 34.89
C ALA A 12 -24.40 48.97 34.58
N ALA A 13 -23.99 47.90 35.23
CA ALA A 13 -22.78 47.16 34.87
C ALA A 13 -23.10 46.35 33.62
N ALA A 14 -22.59 46.78 32.45
CA ALA A 14 -22.57 45.99 31.24
C ALA A 14 -21.55 44.87 31.36
N VAL A 15 -22.01 43.66 31.67
CA VAL A 15 -21.22 42.43 31.50
C VAL A 15 -21.11 42.15 30.00
N VAL A 16 -20.03 42.59 29.38
CA VAL A 16 -19.65 42.14 28.05
C VAL A 16 -19.20 40.67 28.18
N ALA A 17 -20.12 39.74 27.93
CA ALA A 17 -19.77 38.35 27.73
C ALA A 17 -18.86 38.27 26.48
N ALA A 18 -17.56 38.12 26.71
CA ALA A 18 -16.65 37.78 25.64
C ALA A 18 -17.08 36.40 25.08
N MET A 19 -17.87 36.38 24.01
CA MET A 19 -18.03 35.18 23.20
C MET A 19 -16.62 34.79 22.73
N PRO A 20 -16.21 33.52 22.94
CA PRO A 20 -15.01 33.04 22.28
C PRO A 20 -15.23 33.24 20.78
N ALA A 21 -14.39 34.05 20.15
CA ALA A 21 -14.34 34.12 18.70
C ALA A 21 -14.14 32.66 18.23
N LEU A 22 -15.11 32.10 17.58
CA LEU A 22 -14.96 30.86 16.85
C LEU A 22 -13.84 31.14 15.83
N ALA A 23 -12.63 30.76 16.18
CA ALA A 23 -11.53 30.79 15.22
C ALA A 23 -12.02 29.92 14.06
N GLN A 24 -12.16 30.51 12.90
CA GLN A 24 -12.53 29.79 11.69
C GLN A 24 -11.45 28.73 11.49
N ASP A 25 -11.83 27.44 11.50
CA ASP A 25 -10.88 26.34 11.29
C ASP A 25 -10.13 26.61 9.99
N LYS A 26 -8.81 26.66 10.06
CA LYS A 26 -8.00 26.69 8.85
C LYS A 26 -8.20 25.37 8.11
N VAL A 27 -8.11 25.40 6.81
CA VAL A 27 -8.15 24.17 5.97
C VAL A 27 -6.77 23.91 5.43
N THR A 28 -6.36 22.66 5.41
CA THR A 28 -5.21 22.18 4.62
C THR A 28 -5.62 20.94 3.84
N LYS A 29 -5.18 20.87 2.60
CA LYS A 29 -5.57 19.80 1.68
C LYS A 29 -4.45 18.78 1.49
N ILE A 30 -4.83 17.53 1.36
CA ILE A 30 -3.96 16.40 1.04
C ILE A 30 -4.33 15.94 -0.38
N GLY A 31 -3.38 16.05 -1.30
CA GLY A 31 -3.52 15.54 -2.65
C GLY A 31 -3.32 14.03 -2.70
N ILE A 32 -4.27 13.30 -3.24
CA ILE A 32 -4.13 11.86 -3.47
C ILE A 32 -3.94 11.62 -4.96
N LEU A 33 -2.77 11.11 -5.34
CA LEU A 33 -2.51 10.61 -6.68
C LEU A 33 -2.96 9.15 -6.74
N ALA A 34 -3.99 8.85 -7.53
CA ALA A 34 -4.58 7.53 -7.57
C ALA A 34 -5.10 7.17 -8.97
N PRO A 35 -4.94 5.94 -9.45
CA PRO A 35 -5.52 5.46 -10.69
C PRO A 35 -7.02 5.23 -10.51
N LEU A 36 -7.87 6.20 -10.89
CA LEU A 36 -9.33 6.07 -10.76
C LEU A 36 -9.98 5.50 -12.01
N THR A 37 -9.26 5.41 -13.11
CA THR A 37 -9.71 4.85 -14.39
C THR A 37 -8.73 3.79 -14.89
N GLY A 38 -9.21 2.84 -15.71
CA GLY A 38 -8.40 1.75 -16.22
C GLY A 38 -8.39 0.50 -15.32
N GLY A 39 -7.44 -0.40 -15.57
CA GLY A 39 -7.38 -1.73 -14.93
C GLY A 39 -7.04 -1.73 -13.43
N ALA A 40 -6.50 -0.62 -12.91
CA ALA A 40 -6.13 -0.45 -11.52
C ALA A 40 -7.12 0.43 -10.71
N ALA A 41 -8.30 0.71 -11.27
CA ALA A 41 -9.29 1.60 -10.64
C ALA A 41 -9.78 1.10 -9.25
N ALA A 42 -9.76 -0.20 -9.01
CA ALA A 42 -10.09 -0.78 -7.71
C ALA A 42 -9.12 -0.29 -6.63
N ASP A 43 -7.80 -0.34 -6.90
CA ASP A 43 -6.77 0.17 -6.00
C ASP A 43 -6.92 1.68 -5.77
N GLY A 44 -7.16 2.45 -6.84
CA GLY A 44 -7.31 3.91 -6.74
C GLY A 44 -8.50 4.33 -5.87
N ASN A 45 -9.63 3.67 -6.02
CA ASN A 45 -10.79 3.90 -5.17
C ASN A 45 -10.51 3.54 -3.70
N GLU A 46 -9.79 2.45 -3.48
CA GLU A 46 -9.39 2.03 -2.15
C GLU A 46 -8.45 3.06 -1.48
N MET A 47 -7.47 3.59 -2.23
CA MET A 47 -6.58 4.67 -1.76
C MET A 47 -7.38 5.88 -1.28
N VAL A 48 -8.30 6.37 -2.11
CA VAL A 48 -9.13 7.54 -1.79
C VAL A 48 -10.00 7.29 -0.57
N ASN A 49 -10.59 6.10 -0.47
CA ASN A 49 -11.44 5.73 0.64
C ASN A 49 -10.66 5.64 1.96
N GLY A 50 -9.46 5.06 1.94
CA GLY A 50 -8.57 5.01 3.12
C GLY A 50 -8.19 6.39 3.62
N ALA A 51 -7.76 7.28 2.71
CA ALA A 51 -7.44 8.66 3.04
C ALA A 51 -8.65 9.42 3.63
N LYS A 52 -9.83 9.30 3.00
CA LYS A 52 -11.06 9.92 3.49
C LYS A 52 -11.50 9.40 4.85
N LEU A 53 -11.33 8.09 5.11
CA LEU A 53 -11.64 7.52 6.42
C LEU A 53 -10.82 8.18 7.52
N ALA A 54 -9.50 8.30 7.33
CA ALA A 54 -8.61 8.93 8.30
C ALA A 54 -8.92 10.43 8.48
N VAL A 55 -9.13 11.16 7.38
CA VAL A 55 -9.47 12.59 7.42
C VAL A 55 -10.76 12.84 8.19
N ASP A 56 -11.79 12.03 7.96
CA ASP A 56 -13.08 12.16 8.67
C ASP A 56 -12.92 11.90 10.19
N GLU A 57 -12.13 10.91 10.59
CA GLU A 57 -11.85 10.62 11.99
C GLU A 57 -11.08 11.77 12.67
N ILE A 58 -10.02 12.25 12.01
CA ILE A 58 -9.22 13.38 12.54
C ILE A 58 -10.08 14.63 12.67
N ASN A 59 -10.90 14.93 11.66
CA ASN A 59 -11.78 16.08 11.67
C ASN A 59 -12.89 15.96 12.74
N ALA A 60 -13.44 14.77 12.94
CA ALA A 60 -14.40 14.50 14.01
C ALA A 60 -13.80 14.69 15.40
N ALA A 61 -12.50 14.38 15.57
CA ALA A 61 -11.74 14.61 16.80
C ALA A 61 -11.35 16.08 17.01
N GLY A 62 -11.71 17.02 16.10
CA GLY A 62 -11.42 18.46 16.22
C GLY A 62 -10.41 18.98 15.19
N GLY A 63 -9.85 18.12 14.33
CA GLY A 63 -8.79 18.47 13.39
C GLY A 63 -7.40 18.34 14.00
N VAL A 64 -6.40 18.95 13.38
CA VAL A 64 -5.00 18.88 13.81
C VAL A 64 -4.33 20.26 13.71
N ALA A 65 -3.65 20.70 14.76
CA ALA A 65 -2.95 22.00 14.82
C ALA A 65 -3.82 23.20 14.41
N GLY A 66 -5.14 23.16 14.65
CA GLY A 66 -6.11 24.20 14.23
C GLY A 66 -6.51 24.14 12.76
N TYR A 67 -6.19 23.04 12.08
CA TYR A 67 -6.61 22.77 10.72
C TYR A 67 -7.68 21.67 10.65
N LYS A 68 -8.63 21.83 9.74
CA LYS A 68 -9.40 20.72 9.17
C LYS A 68 -8.67 20.21 7.94
N LEU A 69 -8.63 18.88 7.80
CA LEU A 69 -8.03 18.21 6.65
C LEU A 69 -9.07 18.01 5.55
N GLU A 70 -8.68 18.17 4.31
CA GLU A 70 -9.50 17.83 3.14
C GLU A 70 -8.71 16.95 2.16
N VAL A 71 -9.40 16.00 1.52
CA VAL A 71 -8.83 15.18 0.45
C VAL A 71 -9.20 15.78 -0.90
N VAL A 72 -8.19 16.03 -1.72
CA VAL A 72 -8.33 16.34 -3.15
C VAL A 72 -7.65 15.27 -3.99
N VAL A 73 -8.23 14.89 -5.12
CA VAL A 73 -7.79 13.69 -5.85
C VAL A 73 -7.28 14.05 -7.24
N GLY A 74 -6.14 13.48 -7.63
CA GLY A 74 -5.61 13.49 -8.98
C GLY A 74 -5.72 12.09 -9.59
N ASP A 75 -6.51 11.94 -10.68
CA ASP A 75 -6.58 10.69 -11.42
C ASP A 75 -5.30 10.49 -12.23
N THR A 76 -4.57 9.43 -11.93
CA THR A 76 -3.34 9.04 -12.64
C THR A 76 -3.63 8.06 -13.79
N GLN A 77 -4.91 7.76 -14.06
CA GLN A 77 -5.38 6.86 -15.11
C GLN A 77 -4.63 5.50 -15.08
N ASN A 78 -3.99 5.14 -16.19
CA ASN A 78 -3.16 3.94 -16.28
C ASN A 78 -1.70 4.17 -15.82
N GLN A 79 -1.44 5.18 -14.98
CA GLN A 79 -0.10 5.53 -14.47
C GLN A 79 0.85 6.03 -15.58
N GLU A 80 0.30 6.52 -16.67
CA GLU A 80 1.05 7.15 -17.75
C GLU A 80 1.72 8.45 -17.25
N ALA A 81 2.94 8.72 -17.69
CA ALA A 81 3.72 9.85 -17.20
C ALA A 81 2.97 11.20 -17.38
N ASP A 82 2.30 11.41 -18.51
CA ASP A 82 1.54 12.64 -18.79
C ASP A 82 0.34 12.79 -17.84
N ALA A 83 -0.36 11.68 -17.51
CA ALA A 83 -1.48 11.71 -16.60
C ALA A 83 -1.03 12.01 -15.16
N VAL A 84 0.06 11.38 -14.72
CA VAL A 84 0.66 11.62 -13.41
C VAL A 84 1.15 13.07 -13.28
N THR A 85 1.87 13.57 -14.29
CA THR A 85 2.36 14.96 -14.32
C THR A 85 1.20 15.95 -14.27
N SER A 86 0.17 15.77 -15.10
CA SER A 86 -1.00 16.65 -15.13
C SER A 86 -1.78 16.64 -13.81
N ALA A 87 -1.91 15.46 -13.18
CA ALA A 87 -2.55 15.33 -11.87
C ALA A 87 -1.73 16.06 -10.79
N PHE A 88 -0.41 15.88 -10.79
CA PHE A 88 0.50 16.58 -9.88
C PHE A 88 0.40 18.10 -10.05
N GLU A 89 0.58 18.63 -11.26
CA GLU A 89 0.56 20.08 -11.55
C GLU A 89 -0.76 20.72 -11.10
N ARG A 90 -1.89 20.06 -11.41
CA ARG A 90 -3.20 20.54 -10.99
C ARG A 90 -3.35 20.61 -9.47
N LEU A 91 -2.87 19.60 -8.73
CA LEU A 91 -2.95 19.58 -7.27
C LEU A 91 -1.94 20.56 -6.65
N ALA A 92 -0.71 20.62 -7.16
CA ALA A 92 0.33 21.53 -6.68
C ALA A 92 -0.01 23.02 -6.95
N GLY A 93 -0.85 23.29 -7.94
CA GLY A 93 -1.36 24.63 -8.25
C GLY A 93 -2.36 25.18 -7.22
N ASP A 94 -2.92 24.34 -6.35
CA ASP A 94 -3.78 24.76 -5.24
C ASP A 94 -2.92 25.08 -4.02
N PRO A 95 -2.88 26.35 -3.54
CA PRO A 95 -2.01 26.78 -2.44
C PRO A 95 -2.36 26.13 -1.09
N ASP A 96 -3.56 25.56 -0.95
CA ASP A 96 -3.98 24.87 0.27
C ASP A 96 -3.50 23.40 0.30
N VAL A 97 -2.99 22.85 -0.81
CA VAL A 97 -2.43 21.48 -0.87
C VAL A 97 -1.02 21.51 -0.29
N ASN A 98 -0.85 20.96 0.90
CA ASN A 98 0.39 20.97 1.65
C ASN A 98 1.01 19.59 1.88
N ALA A 99 0.43 18.55 1.31
CA ALA A 99 1.00 17.22 1.23
C ALA A 99 0.42 16.46 0.04
N MET A 100 1.16 15.49 -0.48
CA MET A 100 0.65 14.53 -1.46
C MET A 100 0.91 13.09 -1.00
N MET A 101 0.02 12.20 -1.38
CA MET A 101 0.08 10.79 -0.98
C MET A 101 -0.33 9.89 -2.14
N THR A 102 0.21 8.67 -2.13
CA THR A 102 -0.21 7.63 -3.08
C THR A 102 0.07 6.23 -2.53
N GLY A 103 -0.73 5.27 -2.93
CA GLY A 103 -0.31 3.87 -2.93
C GLY A 103 0.76 3.66 -4.02
N TYR A 104 0.49 4.15 -5.21
CA TYR A 104 1.43 4.29 -6.33
C TYR A 104 0.89 5.29 -7.36
N ALA A 105 1.76 6.12 -7.96
CA ALA A 105 1.39 7.09 -8.99
C ALA A 105 1.93 6.66 -10.36
N SER A 106 3.24 6.44 -10.49
CA SER A 106 3.86 5.88 -11.68
C SER A 106 4.69 4.62 -11.36
N GLY A 107 4.94 3.79 -12.37
CA GLY A 107 5.78 2.61 -12.21
C GLY A 107 7.26 2.93 -11.97
N SER A 108 7.72 4.12 -12.38
CA SER A 108 9.11 4.57 -12.24
C SER A 108 9.33 5.50 -11.05
N ASN A 109 8.26 5.99 -10.40
CA ASN A 109 8.28 6.99 -9.32
C ASN A 109 9.00 8.31 -9.70
N PHE A 110 9.01 8.72 -10.97
CA PHE A 110 9.66 9.95 -11.43
C PHE A 110 9.10 11.21 -10.74
N GLU A 111 7.85 11.16 -10.30
CA GLU A 111 7.18 12.24 -9.58
C GLU A 111 7.84 12.59 -8.25
N ILE A 112 8.70 11.74 -7.70
CA ILE A 112 9.50 12.02 -6.50
C ILE A 112 10.35 13.29 -6.69
N GLU A 113 10.95 13.48 -7.86
CA GLU A 113 11.76 14.66 -8.16
C GLU A 113 10.87 15.92 -8.22
N LEU A 114 9.68 15.83 -8.82
CA LEU A 114 8.71 16.94 -8.86
C LEU A 114 8.26 17.36 -7.46
N MET A 115 8.05 16.38 -6.56
CA MET A 115 7.68 16.64 -5.16
C MET A 115 8.83 17.32 -4.41
N ALA A 116 10.06 16.83 -4.58
CA ALA A 116 11.25 17.37 -3.93
C ALA A 116 11.53 18.83 -4.36
N GLU A 117 11.40 19.16 -5.65
CA GLU A 117 11.58 20.50 -6.17
C GLU A 117 10.62 21.53 -5.55
N GLN A 118 9.44 21.10 -5.12
CA GLN A 118 8.44 21.94 -4.48
C GLN A 118 8.42 21.81 -2.94
N GLU A 119 9.39 21.12 -2.37
CA GLU A 119 9.43 20.78 -0.94
C GLU A 119 8.10 20.17 -0.44
N MET A 120 7.38 19.45 -1.32
CA MET A 120 6.09 18.88 -1.03
C MET A 120 6.24 17.62 -0.17
N PRO A 121 5.69 17.56 1.05
CA PRO A 121 5.60 16.33 1.80
C PRO A 121 4.92 15.24 0.96
N TYR A 122 5.64 14.21 0.61
CA TYR A 122 5.16 13.11 -0.22
C TYR A 122 5.34 11.77 0.48
N ILE A 123 4.22 11.13 0.77
CA ILE A 123 4.20 9.79 1.37
C ILE A 123 3.68 8.80 0.34
N LEU A 124 4.44 7.74 0.13
CA LEU A 124 4.11 6.71 -0.87
C LEU A 124 4.29 5.30 -0.30
N SER A 125 3.81 4.30 -1.03
CA SER A 125 3.90 2.89 -0.63
C SER A 125 4.34 1.95 -1.76
N ALA A 126 4.50 2.45 -2.99
CA ALA A 126 4.75 1.61 -4.15
C ALA A 126 6.18 1.72 -4.68
N ASN A 127 6.55 0.74 -5.52
CA ASN A 127 7.78 0.69 -6.29
C ASN A 127 9.00 1.07 -5.45
N SER A 128 9.09 0.51 -4.25
CA SER A 128 10.05 0.95 -3.24
C SER A 128 11.52 0.70 -3.63
N SER A 129 11.81 -0.27 -4.52
CA SER A 129 13.15 -0.42 -5.09
C SER A 129 13.51 0.78 -5.98
N GLN A 130 12.60 1.25 -6.82
CA GLN A 130 12.79 2.45 -7.65
C GLN A 130 12.90 3.71 -6.77
N THR A 131 12.06 3.81 -5.72
CA THR A 131 12.16 4.89 -4.72
C THR A 131 13.56 4.93 -4.10
N ARG A 132 14.07 3.78 -3.65
CA ARG A 132 15.44 3.66 -3.10
C ARG A 132 16.48 4.12 -4.12
N ASP A 133 16.38 3.67 -5.36
CA ASP A 133 17.38 3.95 -6.41
C ASP A 133 17.41 5.43 -6.80
N ILE A 134 16.29 6.14 -6.67
CA ILE A 134 16.21 7.61 -6.86
C ILE A 134 16.82 8.33 -5.65
N ILE A 135 16.44 7.92 -4.43
CA ILE A 135 16.77 8.69 -3.20
C ILE A 135 18.19 8.40 -2.71
N SER A 136 18.59 7.11 -2.65
CA SER A 136 19.83 6.71 -1.95
C SER A 136 21.13 7.31 -2.48
N PRO A 137 21.27 7.71 -3.76
CA PRO A 137 22.47 8.41 -4.21
C PRO A 137 22.66 9.82 -3.60
N SER A 138 21.58 10.46 -3.13
CA SER A 138 21.61 11.80 -2.54
C SER A 138 20.38 12.03 -1.66
N PRO A 139 20.24 11.37 -0.49
CA PRO A 139 19.03 11.44 0.34
C PRO A 139 18.68 12.86 0.76
N ASP A 140 19.68 13.71 1.02
CA ASP A 140 19.49 15.12 1.43
C ASP A 140 18.74 15.98 0.39
N LYS A 141 18.60 15.51 -0.84
CA LYS A 141 17.80 16.19 -1.88
C LYS A 141 16.29 15.91 -1.74
N PHE A 142 15.92 14.91 -0.97
CA PHE A 142 14.53 14.43 -0.86
C PHE A 142 13.97 14.50 0.57
N PRO A 143 14.22 15.55 1.35
CA PRO A 143 13.93 15.60 2.79
C PRO A 143 12.43 15.50 3.11
N THR A 144 11.57 15.59 2.11
CA THR A 144 10.11 15.57 2.25
C THR A 144 9.46 14.29 1.70
N VAL A 145 10.25 13.35 1.16
CA VAL A 145 9.74 12.15 0.47
C VAL A 145 10.02 10.89 1.30
N TRP A 146 8.97 10.15 1.65
CA TRP A 146 9.08 8.97 2.53
C TRP A 146 8.15 7.84 2.07
N SER A 147 8.65 6.61 2.06
CA SER A 147 7.85 5.43 1.72
C SER A 147 7.50 4.62 2.97
N LEU A 148 6.20 4.34 3.18
CA LEU A 148 5.75 3.44 4.24
C LEU A 148 6.04 1.96 3.95
N THR A 149 6.54 1.66 2.76
CA THR A 149 6.86 0.28 2.34
C THR A 149 8.37 0.09 2.32
N PRO A 150 8.91 -1.02 2.87
CA PRO A 150 10.28 -1.42 2.71
C PRO A 150 10.67 -1.69 1.25
N SER A 151 11.97 -1.87 0.98
CA SER A 151 12.45 -2.16 -0.38
C SER A 151 11.82 -3.43 -0.95
N TYR A 152 11.43 -3.38 -2.22
CA TYR A 152 10.89 -4.53 -2.95
C TYR A 152 11.91 -5.65 -3.20
N ASP A 153 13.18 -5.44 -2.85
CA ASP A 153 14.17 -6.51 -2.82
C ASP A 153 13.69 -7.72 -1.99
N ALA A 154 12.82 -7.47 -1.00
CA ALA A 154 12.17 -8.53 -0.23
C ALA A 154 11.28 -9.43 -1.09
N TYR A 155 10.59 -8.90 -2.08
CA TYR A 155 9.81 -9.71 -3.02
C TYR A 155 10.71 -10.63 -3.86
N GLU A 156 11.87 -10.14 -4.24
CA GLU A 156 12.82 -10.88 -5.08
C GLU A 156 13.49 -12.04 -4.33
N THR A 157 13.78 -11.83 -3.04
CA THR A 157 14.59 -12.77 -2.23
C THR A 157 13.78 -13.75 -1.41
N ALA A 158 12.54 -13.42 -1.04
CA ALA A 158 11.76 -14.19 -0.07
C ALA A 158 11.18 -15.50 -0.63
N MET A 159 11.07 -15.68 -1.94
CA MET A 159 10.48 -16.89 -2.51
C MET A 159 11.26 -18.15 -2.13
N VAL A 160 12.58 -18.09 -2.11
CA VAL A 160 13.43 -19.26 -1.77
C VAL A 160 13.18 -19.72 -0.34
N PRO A 161 13.34 -18.90 0.71
CA PRO A 161 13.08 -19.33 2.09
C PRO A 161 11.61 -19.74 2.32
N VAL A 162 10.66 -19.17 1.62
CA VAL A 162 9.24 -19.57 1.69
C VAL A 162 9.04 -20.99 1.17
N VAL A 163 9.59 -21.31 -0.01
CA VAL A 163 9.50 -22.68 -0.56
C VAL A 163 10.21 -23.67 0.34
N GLU A 164 11.38 -23.33 0.91
CA GLU A 164 12.07 -24.18 1.88
C GLU A 164 11.24 -24.43 3.14
N GLN A 165 10.50 -23.42 3.63
CA GLN A 165 9.58 -23.58 4.75
C GLN A 165 8.42 -24.53 4.39
N ILE A 166 7.86 -24.41 3.17
CA ILE A 166 6.83 -25.32 2.67
C ILE A 166 7.35 -26.76 2.63
N GLU A 167 8.55 -27.00 2.12
CA GLU A 167 9.17 -28.34 2.13
C GLU A 167 9.42 -28.87 3.54
N LYS A 168 9.88 -28.03 4.48
CA LYS A 168 10.06 -28.39 5.89
C LYS A 168 8.76 -28.78 6.59
N SER A 169 7.61 -28.25 6.13
CA SER A 169 6.29 -28.63 6.64
C SER A 169 5.83 -30.04 6.19
N GLY A 170 6.62 -30.70 5.36
CA GLY A 170 6.37 -32.08 4.89
C GLY A 170 5.80 -32.19 3.46
N ILE A 171 5.58 -31.07 2.80
CA ILE A 171 5.13 -31.05 1.39
C ILE A 171 6.35 -31.28 0.49
N LYS A 172 6.30 -32.35 -0.31
CA LYS A 172 7.39 -32.71 -1.22
C LYS A 172 7.14 -32.10 -2.58
N LEU A 173 8.09 -31.30 -3.05
CA LEU A 173 8.07 -30.80 -4.42
C LEU A 173 8.62 -31.86 -5.40
N PRO A 174 8.03 -32.02 -6.59
CA PRO A 174 8.45 -33.06 -7.55
C PRO A 174 9.85 -32.79 -8.13
N ASN A 175 10.29 -31.55 -8.16
CA ASN A 175 11.56 -31.11 -8.73
C ASN A 175 11.90 -29.68 -8.27
N LYS A 176 13.03 -29.14 -8.75
CA LYS A 176 13.41 -27.73 -8.58
C LYS A 176 13.33 -26.97 -9.91
N LYS A 177 12.21 -27.06 -10.61
CA LYS A 177 11.95 -26.27 -11.81
C LYS A 177 10.92 -25.17 -11.49
N ALA A 178 11.13 -23.98 -12.04
CA ALA A 178 10.20 -22.85 -11.95
C ALA A 178 9.89 -22.28 -13.32
N ALA A 179 8.62 -21.95 -13.57
CA ALA A 179 8.16 -21.20 -14.73
C ALA A 179 7.65 -19.83 -14.29
N LEU A 180 8.20 -18.76 -14.86
CA LEU A 180 7.88 -17.40 -14.52
C LEU A 180 7.17 -16.71 -15.68
N ILE A 181 6.21 -15.84 -15.36
CA ILE A 181 5.53 -14.97 -16.32
C ILE A 181 5.26 -13.61 -15.67
N SER A 182 5.35 -12.55 -16.47
CA SER A 182 5.20 -11.17 -16.04
C SER A 182 4.51 -10.33 -17.10
N SER A 183 4.03 -9.16 -16.72
CA SER A 183 3.67 -8.09 -17.65
C SER A 183 4.78 -7.03 -17.71
N ASP A 184 4.91 -6.37 -18.89
CA ASP A 184 5.97 -5.40 -19.18
C ASP A 184 5.68 -4.05 -18.54
N ASN A 185 5.87 -4.00 -17.23
CA ASN A 185 5.88 -2.78 -16.44
C ASN A 185 7.04 -2.86 -15.41
N PRO A 186 7.55 -1.73 -14.92
CA PRO A 186 8.72 -1.71 -14.04
C PRO A 186 8.56 -2.56 -12.78
N TYR A 187 7.41 -2.52 -12.13
CA TYR A 187 7.12 -3.31 -10.92
C TYR A 187 7.20 -4.81 -11.17
N SER A 188 6.37 -5.32 -12.08
CA SER A 188 6.23 -6.75 -12.35
C SER A 188 7.52 -7.35 -12.89
N LYS A 189 8.18 -6.64 -13.82
CA LYS A 189 9.42 -7.08 -14.46
C LYS A 189 10.58 -7.15 -13.47
N THR A 190 10.78 -6.11 -12.64
CA THR A 190 11.87 -6.09 -11.65
C THR A 190 11.73 -7.26 -10.68
N ILE A 191 10.52 -7.51 -10.16
CA ILE A 191 10.28 -8.63 -9.24
C ILE A 191 10.53 -9.98 -9.92
N MET A 192 10.06 -10.18 -11.16
CA MET A 192 10.31 -11.42 -11.89
C MET A 192 11.81 -11.66 -12.12
N ASP A 193 12.52 -10.64 -12.59
CA ASP A 193 13.97 -10.75 -12.86
C ASP A 193 14.76 -11.06 -11.58
N GLY A 194 14.40 -10.42 -10.46
CA GLY A 194 15.01 -10.68 -9.16
C GLY A 194 14.67 -12.08 -8.62
N MET A 195 13.40 -12.49 -8.69
CA MET A 195 13.01 -13.86 -8.30
C MET A 195 13.73 -14.91 -9.14
N LYS A 196 13.82 -14.72 -10.47
CA LYS A 196 14.59 -15.60 -11.35
C LYS A 196 16.02 -15.77 -10.89
N LYS A 197 16.73 -14.65 -10.69
CA LYS A 197 18.11 -14.62 -10.23
C LYS A 197 18.29 -15.38 -8.90
N ASN A 198 17.41 -15.13 -7.93
CA ASN A 198 17.51 -15.76 -6.61
C ASN A 198 17.16 -17.26 -6.64
N LEU A 199 16.17 -17.67 -7.43
CA LEU A 199 15.84 -19.09 -7.64
C LEU A 199 17.01 -19.83 -8.29
N GLU A 200 17.61 -19.29 -9.36
CA GLU A 200 18.77 -19.88 -10.04
C GLU A 200 19.97 -20.00 -9.09
N ALA A 201 20.24 -18.96 -8.27
CA ALA A 201 21.28 -18.99 -7.25
C ALA A 201 21.05 -20.08 -6.17
N ALA A 202 19.79 -20.41 -5.87
CA ALA A 202 19.39 -21.47 -4.95
C ALA A 202 19.31 -22.87 -5.61
N GLY A 203 19.79 -23.00 -6.86
CA GLY A 203 19.86 -24.27 -7.58
C GLY A 203 18.55 -24.69 -8.26
N TRP A 204 17.61 -23.77 -8.48
CA TRP A 204 16.43 -24.01 -9.31
C TRP A 204 16.76 -23.85 -10.78
N THR A 205 16.05 -24.60 -11.62
CA THR A 205 16.08 -24.42 -13.07
C THR A 205 14.86 -23.58 -13.48
N VAL A 206 15.09 -22.35 -13.93
CA VAL A 206 14.04 -21.52 -14.51
C VAL A 206 13.81 -21.95 -15.96
N VAL A 207 12.73 -22.70 -16.21
CA VAL A 207 12.41 -23.28 -17.52
C VAL A 207 11.79 -22.27 -18.49
N SER A 208 11.14 -21.23 -17.97
CA SER A 208 10.67 -20.09 -18.74
C SER A 208 10.62 -18.83 -17.89
N ALA A 209 10.81 -17.67 -18.52
CA ALA A 209 10.60 -16.34 -17.93
C ALA A 209 10.02 -15.44 -19.03
N ASP A 210 8.69 -15.46 -19.14
CA ASP A 210 7.99 -14.80 -20.24
C ASP A 210 7.54 -13.40 -19.83
N LEU A 211 7.64 -12.47 -20.77
CA LEU A 211 7.17 -11.08 -20.60
C LEU A 211 6.06 -10.81 -21.60
N LEU A 212 4.88 -10.44 -21.12
CA LEU A 212 3.73 -10.05 -21.92
C LEU A 212 3.54 -8.53 -21.90
N PRO A 213 2.95 -7.93 -22.95
CA PRO A 213 2.61 -6.51 -22.91
C PRO A 213 1.75 -6.17 -21.68
N PHE A 214 2.02 -5.01 -21.07
CA PHE A 214 1.21 -4.53 -19.95
C PHE A 214 -0.20 -4.17 -20.41
N GLY A 215 -1.19 -4.50 -19.62
CA GLY A 215 -2.60 -4.23 -19.86
C GLY A 215 -3.47 -5.46 -19.65
N GLU A 216 -4.65 -5.47 -20.25
CA GLU A 216 -5.58 -6.59 -20.12
C GLU A 216 -5.09 -7.83 -20.86
N ILE A 217 -4.94 -8.94 -20.13
CA ILE A 217 -4.53 -10.26 -20.67
C ILE A 217 -5.70 -11.21 -20.57
N ASN A 218 -6.20 -11.64 -21.72
CA ASN A 218 -7.37 -12.50 -21.82
C ASN A 218 -7.05 -13.99 -22.00
N ASP A 219 -5.83 -14.33 -22.43
CA ASP A 219 -5.46 -15.70 -22.74
C ASP A 219 -4.04 -16.05 -22.26
N TRP A 220 -3.97 -16.96 -21.29
CA TRP A 220 -2.74 -17.49 -20.70
C TRP A 220 -2.38 -18.89 -21.24
N ARG A 221 -3.21 -19.47 -22.14
CA ARG A 221 -3.10 -20.87 -22.54
C ARG A 221 -1.79 -21.21 -23.25
N ALA A 222 -1.22 -20.25 -24.00
CA ALA A 222 0.08 -20.47 -24.65
C ALA A 222 1.21 -20.65 -23.63
N PHE A 223 1.25 -19.86 -22.56
CA PHE A 223 2.18 -20.04 -21.44
C PHE A 223 1.89 -21.34 -20.69
N LEU A 224 0.64 -21.57 -20.32
CA LEU A 224 0.22 -22.77 -19.58
C LEU A 224 0.46 -24.08 -20.36
N ALA A 225 0.41 -24.05 -21.68
CA ALA A 225 0.77 -25.21 -22.51
C ALA A 225 2.26 -25.59 -22.36
N ARG A 226 3.16 -24.60 -22.27
CA ARG A 226 4.59 -24.85 -21.99
C ARG A 226 4.79 -25.35 -20.57
N VAL A 227 4.12 -24.74 -19.59
CA VAL A 227 4.14 -25.20 -18.19
C VAL A 227 3.78 -26.67 -18.09
N ARG A 228 2.77 -27.13 -18.84
CA ARG A 228 2.37 -28.57 -18.86
C ARG A 228 3.44 -29.48 -19.46
N GLN A 229 4.26 -28.99 -20.37
CA GLN A 229 5.37 -29.77 -20.96
C GLN A 229 6.58 -29.87 -20.02
N ASP A 230 6.87 -28.77 -19.32
CA ASP A 230 8.06 -28.67 -18.47
C ASP A 230 7.83 -29.21 -17.04
N GLU A 231 6.57 -29.31 -16.62
CA GLU A 231 6.12 -29.77 -15.30
C GLU A 231 6.91 -29.10 -14.14
N PRO A 232 6.95 -27.75 -14.04
CA PRO A 232 7.66 -27.07 -12.97
C PRO A 232 6.98 -27.29 -11.62
N ALA A 233 7.78 -27.38 -10.55
CA ALA A 233 7.23 -27.44 -9.19
C ALA A 233 6.69 -26.09 -8.70
N LEU A 234 7.11 -24.98 -9.34
CA LEU A 234 6.70 -23.61 -8.98
C LEU A 234 6.32 -22.84 -10.23
N ILE A 235 5.15 -22.21 -10.20
CA ILE A 235 4.72 -21.22 -11.19
C ILE A 235 4.64 -19.88 -10.49
N VAL A 236 5.28 -18.86 -11.07
CA VAL A 236 5.30 -17.49 -10.60
C VAL A 236 4.66 -16.58 -11.65
N ASN A 237 3.61 -15.88 -11.28
CA ASN A 237 3.01 -14.82 -12.09
C ASN A 237 3.15 -13.49 -11.34
N THR A 238 3.90 -12.55 -11.91
CA THR A 238 4.12 -11.23 -11.30
C THR A 238 3.23 -10.13 -11.89
N ASP A 239 2.28 -10.45 -12.76
CA ASP A 239 1.22 -9.52 -13.16
C ASP A 239 0.32 -9.20 -11.95
N TYR A 240 0.13 -7.91 -11.69
CA TYR A 240 -0.58 -7.46 -10.49
C TYR A 240 -2.06 -7.12 -10.71
N LEU A 241 -2.56 -7.16 -11.95
CA LEU A 241 -3.95 -6.82 -12.25
C LEU A 241 -4.89 -7.96 -11.83
N PRO A 242 -5.88 -7.71 -10.95
CA PRO A 242 -6.72 -8.79 -10.39
C PRO A 242 -7.55 -9.52 -11.46
N GLY A 243 -8.02 -8.83 -12.50
CA GLY A 243 -8.74 -9.45 -13.61
C GLY A 243 -7.87 -10.42 -14.42
N ASN A 244 -6.61 -10.06 -14.68
CA ASN A 244 -5.64 -10.92 -15.36
C ASN A 244 -5.33 -12.17 -14.52
N ALA A 245 -5.06 -11.96 -13.23
CA ALA A 245 -4.77 -13.04 -12.28
C ALA A 245 -5.94 -14.02 -12.14
N ALA A 246 -7.18 -13.55 -12.11
CA ALA A 246 -8.38 -14.39 -12.06
C ALA A 246 -8.52 -15.25 -13.33
N LYS A 247 -8.28 -14.68 -14.51
CA LYS A 247 -8.27 -15.44 -15.78
C LYS A 247 -7.15 -16.49 -15.80
N PHE A 248 -5.96 -16.12 -15.30
CA PHE A 248 -4.84 -17.06 -15.17
C PHE A 248 -5.23 -18.28 -14.32
N VAL A 249 -5.78 -18.07 -13.13
CA VAL A 249 -6.22 -19.15 -12.23
C VAL A 249 -7.24 -20.04 -12.90
N THR A 250 -8.28 -19.46 -13.50
CA THR A 250 -9.33 -20.23 -14.19
C THR A 250 -8.76 -21.11 -15.30
N GLN A 251 -7.87 -20.56 -16.13
CA GLN A 251 -7.26 -21.31 -17.24
C GLN A 251 -6.21 -22.34 -16.78
N PHE A 252 -5.51 -22.07 -15.67
CA PHE A 252 -4.63 -23.04 -15.04
C PHE A 252 -5.42 -24.27 -14.57
N LEU A 253 -6.55 -24.05 -13.91
CA LEU A 253 -7.41 -25.12 -13.36
C LEU A 253 -8.14 -25.96 -14.44
N GLU A 254 -8.21 -25.51 -15.70
CA GLU A 254 -8.68 -26.35 -16.79
C GLU A 254 -7.87 -27.66 -16.92
N GLN A 255 -6.54 -27.58 -16.71
CA GLN A 255 -5.62 -28.72 -16.71
C GLN A 255 -4.43 -28.37 -15.78
N PRO A 256 -4.58 -28.51 -14.47
CA PRO A 256 -3.54 -28.11 -13.52
C PRO A 256 -2.35 -29.07 -13.56
N THR A 257 -1.17 -28.52 -13.33
CA THR A 257 0.08 -29.27 -13.10
C THR A 257 0.33 -29.46 -11.61
N ASN A 258 1.27 -30.35 -11.26
CA ASN A 258 1.65 -30.61 -9.87
C ASN A 258 2.59 -29.50 -9.31
N SER A 259 2.15 -28.24 -9.42
CA SER A 259 2.93 -27.04 -9.14
C SER A 259 2.34 -26.22 -8.02
N LEU A 260 3.19 -25.62 -7.17
CA LEU A 260 2.80 -24.47 -6.38
C LEU A 260 2.52 -23.30 -7.33
N VAL A 261 1.45 -22.55 -7.08
CA VAL A 261 1.09 -21.37 -7.88
C VAL A 261 1.17 -20.14 -7.01
N PHE A 262 2.08 -19.25 -7.37
CA PHE A 262 2.26 -17.96 -6.74
C PHE A 262 1.86 -16.84 -7.71
N ILE A 263 1.06 -15.90 -7.21
CA ILE A 263 0.65 -14.70 -7.95
C ILE A 263 1.02 -13.49 -7.10
N GLN A 264 1.85 -12.60 -7.67
CA GLN A 264 2.29 -11.39 -6.99
C GLN A 264 1.12 -10.44 -6.75
N TYR A 265 0.92 -9.97 -5.53
CA TYR A 265 0.01 -8.93 -5.10
C TYR A 265 -1.49 -9.14 -5.45
N ALA A 266 -1.85 -9.38 -6.71
CA ALA A 266 -3.24 -9.40 -7.20
C ALA A 266 -4.26 -10.12 -6.29
N PRO A 267 -3.93 -11.27 -5.65
CA PRO A 267 -4.86 -11.92 -4.74
C PRO A 267 -5.14 -11.17 -3.43
N SER A 268 -4.40 -10.09 -3.13
CA SER A 268 -4.68 -9.23 -1.98
C SER A 268 -5.89 -8.31 -2.22
N VAL A 269 -6.19 -8.02 -3.49
CA VAL A 269 -7.31 -7.14 -3.88
C VAL A 269 -8.63 -7.90 -3.71
N PRO A 270 -9.68 -7.30 -3.09
CA PRO A 270 -10.99 -7.94 -2.91
C PRO A 270 -11.60 -8.47 -4.20
N GLU A 271 -11.48 -7.71 -5.30
CA GLU A 271 -11.96 -8.08 -6.63
C GLU A 271 -11.47 -9.47 -7.09
N PHE A 272 -10.23 -9.84 -6.76
CA PHE A 272 -9.71 -11.16 -7.13
C PHE A 272 -10.55 -12.30 -6.56
N LEU A 273 -10.94 -12.22 -5.28
CA LEU A 273 -11.81 -13.23 -4.65
C LEU A 273 -13.23 -13.22 -5.22
N GLU A 274 -13.76 -12.05 -5.58
CA GLU A 274 -15.06 -11.93 -6.22
C GLU A 274 -15.09 -12.62 -7.59
N LEU A 275 -14.00 -12.51 -8.35
CA LEU A 275 -13.85 -13.10 -9.68
C LEU A 275 -13.54 -14.61 -9.65
N THR A 276 -12.72 -15.05 -8.70
CA THR A 276 -12.23 -16.45 -8.65
C THR A 276 -13.08 -17.36 -7.77
N LYS A 277 -13.70 -16.81 -6.72
CA LYS A 277 -14.47 -17.55 -5.73
C LYS A 277 -13.67 -18.77 -5.19
N GLU A 278 -14.26 -19.96 -5.23
CA GLU A 278 -13.63 -21.21 -4.79
C GLU A 278 -12.37 -21.60 -5.60
N HIS A 279 -12.24 -21.13 -6.83
CA HIS A 279 -11.09 -21.42 -7.69
C HIS A 279 -9.78 -20.84 -7.16
N SER A 280 -9.83 -19.87 -6.24
CA SER A 280 -8.62 -19.30 -5.61
C SER A 280 -7.99 -20.22 -4.55
N THR A 281 -8.68 -21.27 -4.09
CA THR A 281 -8.20 -22.17 -3.04
C THR A 281 -6.85 -22.81 -3.42
N GLY A 282 -5.82 -22.61 -2.60
CA GLY A 282 -4.46 -23.10 -2.83
C GLY A 282 -3.49 -22.09 -3.46
N ILE A 283 -3.99 -20.98 -3.99
CA ILE A 283 -3.15 -19.91 -4.57
C ILE A 283 -2.36 -19.20 -3.47
N MET A 284 -1.07 -18.99 -3.71
CA MET A 284 -0.18 -18.19 -2.86
C MET A 284 0.00 -16.78 -3.40
N TYR A 285 0.18 -15.85 -2.51
CA TYR A 285 0.60 -14.48 -2.85
C TYR A 285 1.39 -13.86 -1.71
N ASN A 286 1.99 -12.71 -1.95
CA ASN A 286 2.68 -11.97 -0.89
C ASN A 286 2.24 -10.50 -0.84
N MET A 287 2.58 -9.88 0.28
CA MET A 287 2.44 -8.44 0.49
C MET A 287 3.65 -7.91 1.27
N LEU A 288 4.03 -6.69 0.94
CA LEU A 288 5.01 -5.91 1.70
C LEU A 288 4.39 -4.55 2.03
N GLY A 289 4.38 -4.18 3.31
CA GLY A 289 3.71 -2.96 3.76
C GLY A 289 2.18 -3.04 3.82
N GLY A 290 1.58 -4.18 3.51
CA GLY A 290 0.16 -4.43 3.69
C GLY A 290 -0.23 -4.66 5.16
N PRO A 291 -1.55 -4.72 5.48
CA PRO A 291 -2.02 -4.91 6.84
C PRO A 291 -1.50 -6.23 7.43
N LEU A 292 -0.86 -6.14 8.59
CA LEU A 292 -0.41 -7.27 9.40
C LEU A 292 -1.49 -7.55 10.46
N ASP A 293 -2.56 -8.23 10.04
CA ASP A 293 -3.70 -8.55 10.93
C ASP A 293 -3.39 -9.79 11.79
N VAL A 294 -2.76 -9.53 12.91
CA VAL A 294 -2.35 -10.54 13.88
C VAL A 294 -2.63 -10.05 15.30
N PRO A 295 -2.78 -10.94 16.31
CA PRO A 295 -3.05 -10.53 17.70
C PRO A 295 -2.04 -9.54 18.27
N LYS A 296 -0.79 -9.56 17.81
CA LYS A 296 0.26 -8.62 18.23
C LYS A 296 0.10 -7.22 17.61
N ASN A 297 -0.69 -7.10 16.55
CA ASN A 297 -0.96 -5.83 15.87
C ASN A 297 -2.47 -5.59 15.65
N PRO A 298 -3.23 -5.31 16.72
CA PRO A 298 -4.67 -5.13 16.63
C PRO A 298 -5.09 -3.96 15.73
N ARG A 299 -4.17 -3.02 15.48
CA ARG A 299 -4.43 -1.83 14.64
C ARG A 299 -4.84 -2.21 13.23
N ALA A 300 -4.27 -3.25 12.65
CA ALA A 300 -4.65 -3.72 11.31
C ALA A 300 -6.13 -4.12 11.25
N GLY A 301 -6.57 -4.95 12.19
CA GLY A 301 -7.98 -5.36 12.28
C GLY A 301 -8.93 -4.22 12.62
N GLU A 302 -8.51 -3.27 13.46
CA GLU A 302 -9.30 -2.07 13.76
C GLU A 302 -9.55 -1.20 12.52
N VAL A 303 -8.50 -0.93 11.73
CA VAL A 303 -8.62 -0.13 10.52
C VAL A 303 -9.44 -0.87 9.46
N ALA A 304 -9.19 -2.16 9.27
CA ALA A 304 -9.95 -2.98 8.32
C ALA A 304 -11.45 -3.01 8.67
N LYS A 305 -11.79 -3.15 9.96
CA LYS A 305 -13.17 -3.12 10.44
C LYS A 305 -13.85 -1.78 10.15
N LYS A 306 -13.20 -0.66 10.48
CA LYS A 306 -13.72 0.69 10.23
C LYS A 306 -13.95 0.92 8.73
N PHE A 307 -13.02 0.47 7.90
CA PHE A 307 -13.14 0.57 6.45
C PHE A 307 -14.37 -0.21 5.94
N GLN A 308 -14.52 -1.47 6.37
CA GLN A 308 -15.66 -2.31 6.04
C GLN A 308 -16.99 -1.71 6.51
N GLU A 309 -17.03 -1.18 7.74
CA GLU A 309 -18.25 -0.56 8.30
C GLU A 309 -18.67 0.69 7.51
N LYS A 310 -17.70 1.47 7.02
CA LYS A 310 -17.99 2.71 6.29
C LYS A 310 -18.33 2.49 4.82
N TYR A 311 -17.61 1.58 4.15
CA TYR A 311 -17.72 1.42 2.70
C TYR A 311 -18.43 0.14 2.25
N GLY A 312 -18.72 -0.78 3.17
CA GLY A 312 -19.41 -2.04 2.88
C GLY A 312 -18.55 -3.09 2.17
N VAL A 313 -17.27 -2.80 1.95
CA VAL A 313 -16.29 -3.68 1.29
C VAL A 313 -15.02 -3.82 2.13
N ALA A 314 -14.34 -4.95 2.01
CA ALA A 314 -13.05 -5.13 2.68
C ALA A 314 -11.99 -4.19 2.08
N SER A 315 -11.07 -3.72 2.94
CA SER A 315 -9.87 -3.03 2.45
C SER A 315 -8.82 -4.06 2.03
N GLY A 316 -8.15 -3.81 0.92
CA GLY A 316 -6.89 -4.46 0.58
C GLY A 316 -5.70 -3.73 1.21
N ALA A 317 -4.59 -3.67 0.47
CA ALA A 317 -3.36 -3.05 0.95
C ALA A 317 -3.44 -1.53 1.02
N TYR A 318 -4.00 -0.90 -0.01
CA TYR A 318 -3.87 0.55 -0.19
C TYR A 318 -4.85 1.38 0.61
N GLY A 319 -6.03 0.86 0.96
CA GLY A 319 -6.94 1.56 1.86
C GLY A 319 -6.34 1.74 3.24
N VAL A 320 -5.76 0.68 3.78
CA VAL A 320 -5.04 0.73 5.06
C VAL A 320 -3.78 1.59 4.95
N ALA A 321 -3.01 1.48 3.86
CA ALA A 321 -1.80 2.27 3.68
C ALA A 321 -2.09 3.78 3.65
N LEU A 322 -3.07 4.23 2.88
CA LEU A 322 -3.43 5.64 2.79
C LEU A 322 -4.04 6.17 4.11
N TYR A 323 -4.79 5.34 4.83
CA TYR A 323 -5.23 5.69 6.17
C TYR A 323 -4.04 6.00 7.09
N GLU A 324 -3.01 5.14 7.09
CA GLU A 324 -1.81 5.36 7.90
C GLU A 324 -0.97 6.54 7.44
N GLN A 325 -0.85 6.77 6.12
CA GLN A 325 -0.15 7.92 5.57
C GLN A 325 -0.75 9.23 6.08
N VAL A 326 -2.09 9.35 6.10
CA VAL A 326 -2.78 10.53 6.63
C VAL A 326 -2.48 10.72 8.11
N TYR A 327 -2.47 9.66 8.92
CA TYR A 327 -2.13 9.76 10.35
C TYR A 327 -0.67 10.15 10.58
N VAL A 328 0.26 9.63 9.78
CA VAL A 328 1.69 10.01 9.84
C VAL A 328 1.86 11.50 9.52
N TYR A 329 1.19 11.99 8.46
CA TYR A 329 1.18 13.42 8.14
C TYR A 329 0.55 14.26 9.25
N ALA A 330 -0.60 13.86 9.76
CA ALA A 330 -1.30 14.62 10.80
C ALA A 330 -0.45 14.75 12.10
N GLU A 331 0.25 13.70 12.50
CA GLU A 331 1.17 13.73 13.64
C GLU A 331 2.38 14.64 13.38
N ALA A 332 2.92 14.63 12.16
CA ALA A 332 3.99 15.55 11.77
C ALA A 332 3.50 17.01 11.77
N LEU A 333 2.32 17.28 11.21
CA LEU A 333 1.68 18.59 11.25
C LEU A 333 1.42 19.05 12.69
N ALA A 334 0.98 18.16 13.58
CA ALA A 334 0.77 18.49 14.99
C ALA A 334 2.07 18.93 15.70
N LYS A 335 3.20 18.32 15.34
CA LYS A 335 4.53 18.68 15.87
C LYS A 335 5.01 20.03 15.34
N VAL A 336 4.78 20.32 14.06
CA VAL A 336 5.24 21.57 13.40
C VAL A 336 4.29 22.73 13.64
N GLY A 337 2.98 22.48 13.68
CA GLY A 337 1.94 23.48 14.00
C GLY A 337 1.53 24.39 12.84
N ASP A 338 2.16 24.28 11.66
CA ASP A 338 1.88 25.10 10.49
C ASP A 338 1.99 24.29 9.21
N ALA A 339 0.88 24.14 8.48
CA ALA A 339 0.81 23.33 7.27
C ALA A 339 1.67 23.88 6.11
N SER A 340 1.97 25.18 6.09
CA SER A 340 2.80 25.81 5.06
C SER A 340 4.30 25.48 5.19
N LYS A 341 4.72 24.97 6.34
CA LYS A 341 6.11 24.58 6.62
C LYS A 341 6.41 23.17 6.11
N ARG A 342 6.29 23.00 4.81
CA ARG A 342 6.38 21.71 4.11
C ARG A 342 7.67 20.95 4.41
N LEU A 343 8.82 21.65 4.37
CA LEU A 343 10.13 21.05 4.67
C LEU A 343 10.18 20.50 6.09
N GLU A 344 9.77 21.29 7.09
CA GLU A 344 9.77 20.88 8.50
C GLU A 344 8.83 19.68 8.73
N ILE A 345 7.66 19.67 8.05
CA ILE A 345 6.72 18.53 8.09
C ILE A 345 7.34 17.28 7.49
N GLY A 346 7.99 17.38 6.32
CA GLY A 346 8.68 16.26 5.68
C GLY A 346 9.76 15.65 6.58
N GLN A 347 10.57 16.48 7.21
CA GLN A 347 11.57 16.03 8.20
C GLN A 347 10.92 15.38 9.43
N ALA A 348 9.80 15.93 9.91
CA ALA A 348 9.05 15.35 11.03
C ALA A 348 8.43 13.98 10.67
N ILE A 349 8.02 13.80 9.41
CA ILE A 349 7.58 12.49 8.89
C ILE A 349 8.72 11.48 8.98
N GLY A 350 9.91 11.83 8.48
CA GLY A 350 11.09 10.95 8.51
C GLY A 350 11.54 10.53 9.91
N ALA A 351 11.24 11.35 10.92
CA ALA A 351 11.52 11.04 12.32
C ALA A 351 10.40 10.24 13.02
N THR A 352 9.43 9.69 12.27
CA THR A 352 8.32 8.93 12.85
C THR A 352 8.78 7.53 13.23
N GLU A 353 8.52 7.16 14.50
CA GLU A 353 8.64 5.79 15.00
C GLU A 353 7.32 5.43 15.70
N LYS A 354 6.57 4.48 15.17
CA LYS A 354 5.26 4.08 15.74
C LYS A 354 4.75 2.75 15.20
N GLN A 355 3.82 2.15 15.93
CA GLN A 355 3.05 1.02 15.40
C GLN A 355 2.00 1.52 14.39
N ILE A 356 2.03 0.96 13.20
CA ILE A 356 1.02 1.15 12.15
C ILE A 356 0.38 -0.20 11.79
N ALA A 357 -0.62 -0.19 10.94
CA ALA A 357 -1.30 -1.41 10.55
C ALA A 357 -0.39 -2.45 9.87
N SER A 358 0.71 -2.02 9.24
CA SER A 358 1.68 -2.91 8.56
C SER A 358 2.79 -3.44 9.48
N GLY A 359 2.90 -2.95 10.73
CA GLY A 359 3.98 -3.31 11.65
C GLY A 359 4.59 -2.09 12.36
N ALA A 360 5.80 -2.22 12.89
CA ALA A 360 6.50 -1.13 13.55
C ALA A 360 7.20 -0.25 12.49
N LEU A 361 6.65 0.95 12.26
CA LEU A 361 7.21 1.92 11.33
C LEU A 361 8.43 2.60 11.93
N LYS A 362 9.50 2.58 11.17
CA LYS A 362 10.69 3.40 11.29
C LYS A 362 11.28 3.57 9.90
N PHE A 363 11.78 4.74 9.57
CA PHE A 363 12.42 4.99 8.29
C PHE A 363 13.95 4.81 8.36
N ASP A 364 14.50 4.27 7.27
CA ASP A 364 15.93 4.29 7.02
C ASP A 364 16.33 5.64 6.39
N PRO A 365 17.17 6.45 7.05
CA PRO A 365 17.53 7.78 6.56
C PRO A 365 18.38 7.75 5.27
N ALA A 366 18.95 6.62 4.90
CA ALA A 366 19.76 6.50 3.68
C ALA A 366 18.88 6.24 2.44
N THR A 367 17.69 5.65 2.62
CA THR A 367 16.81 5.23 1.54
C THR A 367 15.43 5.89 1.57
N HIS A 368 15.07 6.49 2.70
CA HIS A 368 13.76 7.04 3.05
C HIS A 368 12.63 6.00 2.96
N LEU A 369 12.96 4.72 3.01
CA LEU A 369 12.00 3.64 3.07
C LEU A 369 11.77 3.20 4.51
N ALA A 370 10.61 2.62 4.76
CA ALA A 370 10.38 1.89 6.00
C ALA A 370 11.37 0.72 6.13
N VAL A 371 11.83 0.47 7.35
CA VAL A 371 12.75 -0.63 7.66
C VAL A 371 12.00 -1.95 7.54
N GLN A 372 12.62 -2.93 6.86
CA GLN A 372 12.10 -4.28 6.75
C GLN A 372 12.59 -5.17 7.90
N GLY A 373 11.75 -6.07 8.36
CA GLY A 373 12.12 -7.12 9.31
C GLY A 373 10.93 -7.61 10.12
N ASP A 374 11.13 -8.72 10.84
CA ASP A 374 10.07 -9.29 11.69
C ASP A 374 9.72 -8.38 12.87
N ASP A 375 10.66 -7.58 13.36
CA ASP A 375 10.44 -6.57 14.41
C ASP A 375 10.11 -5.17 13.83
N ALA A 376 9.90 -5.07 12.53
CA ALA A 376 9.59 -3.83 11.83
C ALA A 376 8.40 -4.05 10.88
N ILE A 377 8.59 -3.90 9.56
CA ILE A 377 7.57 -4.23 8.57
C ILE A 377 7.97 -5.51 7.84
N PRO A 378 7.33 -6.66 8.14
CA PRO A 378 7.69 -7.93 7.54
C PRO A 378 7.16 -8.07 6.11
N ILE A 379 7.84 -8.89 5.31
CA ILE A 379 7.21 -9.46 4.13
C ILE A 379 6.26 -10.58 4.56
N GLN A 380 5.08 -10.60 3.99
CA GLN A 380 3.99 -11.50 4.36
C GLN A 380 3.67 -12.41 3.18
N PHE A 381 3.58 -13.74 3.40
CA PHE A 381 3.04 -14.66 2.40
C PHE A 381 1.76 -15.29 2.91
N PHE A 382 0.80 -15.29 2.04
CA PHE A 382 -0.54 -15.81 2.28
C PHE A 382 -0.85 -16.97 1.34
N GLN A 383 -1.67 -17.87 1.81
CA GLN A 383 -2.37 -18.84 1.00
C GLN A 383 -3.88 -18.60 1.11
N ILE A 384 -4.58 -18.58 -0.01
CA ILE A 384 -6.03 -18.54 0.00
C ILE A 384 -6.55 -19.95 0.26
N TRP A 385 -7.43 -20.08 1.25
CA TRP A 385 -8.08 -21.34 1.62
C TRP A 385 -9.50 -21.07 2.09
N ASP A 386 -10.49 -21.72 1.46
CA ASP A 386 -11.91 -21.53 1.72
C ASP A 386 -12.34 -20.04 1.70
N GLY A 387 -11.82 -19.28 0.73
CA GLY A 387 -12.10 -17.86 0.56
C GLY A 387 -11.43 -16.94 1.59
N GLN A 388 -10.60 -17.50 2.49
CA GLN A 388 -9.84 -16.73 3.47
C GLN A 388 -8.38 -16.60 3.09
N ARG A 389 -7.77 -15.48 3.46
CA ARG A 389 -6.36 -15.18 3.26
C ARG A 389 -5.58 -15.60 4.51
N ASN A 390 -4.96 -16.76 4.49
CA ASN A 390 -4.23 -17.31 5.63
C ASN A 390 -2.75 -16.93 5.55
N LEU A 391 -2.26 -16.12 6.49
CA LEU A 391 -0.86 -15.78 6.63
C LEU A 391 -0.09 -17.02 7.09
N PHE A 392 0.90 -17.50 6.31
CA PHE A 392 1.72 -18.64 6.68
C PHE A 392 3.21 -18.33 6.83
N TYR A 393 3.65 -17.14 6.35
CA TYR A 393 5.03 -16.66 6.47
C TYR A 393 5.06 -15.14 6.71
N PRO A 394 5.90 -14.60 7.62
CA PRO A 394 6.87 -15.36 8.43
C PRO A 394 6.18 -16.16 9.54
N GLU A 395 6.85 -17.24 9.99
CA GLU A 395 6.30 -18.18 10.99
C GLU A 395 5.87 -17.49 12.29
N ALA A 396 6.61 -16.45 12.70
CA ALA A 396 6.32 -15.67 13.91
C ALA A 396 4.93 -15.00 13.93
N TYR A 397 4.31 -14.83 12.76
CA TYR A 397 3.01 -14.20 12.58
C TYR A 397 1.98 -15.11 11.93
N ALA A 398 2.35 -16.35 11.60
CA ALA A 398 1.47 -17.26 10.87
C ALA A 398 0.14 -17.49 11.61
N SER A 399 -0.96 -17.34 10.87
CA SER A 399 -2.31 -17.68 11.33
C SER A 399 -2.66 -19.16 11.13
N GLY A 400 -1.86 -19.87 10.31
CA GLY A 400 -2.00 -21.29 10.04
C GLY A 400 -0.82 -21.83 9.23
N ALA A 401 -0.70 -23.16 9.18
CA ALA A 401 0.28 -23.82 8.34
C ALA A 401 -0.12 -23.76 6.85
N PHE A 402 0.86 -23.78 5.96
CA PHE A 402 0.61 -23.94 4.53
C PHE A 402 -0.05 -25.30 4.25
N GLN A 403 -1.07 -25.33 3.42
CA GLN A 403 -1.83 -26.53 3.07
C GLN A 403 -1.51 -26.95 1.61
N THR A 404 -1.48 -28.26 1.35
CA THR A 404 -1.27 -28.76 0.00
C THR A 404 -2.40 -28.33 -0.92
N PRO A 405 -2.12 -27.56 -2.00
CA PRO A 405 -3.13 -27.15 -2.96
C PRO A 405 -3.96 -28.33 -3.51
N PRO A 406 -5.27 -28.17 -3.76
CA PRO A 406 -6.16 -29.29 -4.13
C PRO A 406 -5.77 -30.04 -5.41
N TRP A 407 -5.04 -29.37 -6.30
CA TRP A 407 -4.59 -29.96 -7.57
C TRP A 407 -3.25 -30.71 -7.46
N ILE A 408 -2.51 -30.58 -6.36
CA ILE A 408 -1.25 -31.29 -6.13
C ILE A 408 -1.55 -32.70 -5.65
N LYS A 409 -1.10 -33.67 -6.43
CA LYS A 409 -1.18 -35.10 -6.08
C LYS A 409 0.09 -35.48 -5.32
N GLN A 410 -0.07 -35.91 -4.07
CA GLN A 410 1.00 -36.47 -3.25
C GLN A 410 1.33 -37.90 -3.62
#